data_250c488a19517f2182b29cb78fd98478
#
_entry.id   250c488a19517f2182b29cb78fd98478
#
_cell.length_a   1.000
_cell.length_b   1.000
_cell.length_c   1.000
_cell.angle_alpha   90.00
_cell.angle_beta   90.00
_cell.angle_gamma   90.00
#
_symmetry.space_group_name_H-M   'P 1'
#
loop_
_entity.id
_entity.type
_entity.pdbx_description
1 polymer ?
#
loop_
_entity_poly.entity_id
_entity_poly.type
_entity_poly.pdbx_seq_one_letter_code
_entity_poly.pdbx_strand_id
1 'polypeptide(L)'
;FYRSFLWPILLSDANGEFVDANGNTVNKGFRYYSNPSFWDDYRNKLILLGMISPDVATDVIKSITDRGKIGGFMPTFFHGDHASTFVTGSYLRGIRDFDVQAAYELLLNNAFVEGSGKGPMGGRRFIKEYMEQGWISEDDITNPKLETVAKAAVTKTQEYAYDDYATALLAKELGDSENYEKLMKRTDSYKHLFDPSTQFMRGRLKDGTWITPFDPKRPFYEYMYREANGWQSTFFAPHDSEGFIALYPSKKAFENKLDSLFMIPWDGYEAHNLTTFIGQYCHGNQPGHSSIYMYYFVD
;
A
#
# COMPACT_ATOMS: atom_id res chain seq x y z
N PHE A 1 23.31 -3.94 2.76
CA PHE A 1 22.52 -5.17 2.58
C PHE A 1 22.10 -5.78 3.93
N TYR A 2 23.08 -6.22 4.77
CA TYR A 2 22.78 -6.89 6.04
C TYR A 2 21.84 -6.06 6.96
N ARG A 3 22.11 -4.76 7.12
CA ARG A 3 21.30 -3.87 7.96
C ARG A 3 19.86 -3.74 7.47
N SER A 4 19.59 -3.90 6.19
CA SER A 4 18.22 -3.83 5.63
C SER A 4 17.33 -4.96 6.14
N PHE A 5 17.89 -6.06 6.64
CA PHE A 5 17.18 -7.22 7.18
C PHE A 5 17.11 -7.30 8.70
N LEU A 6 17.50 -6.23 9.42
CA LEU A 6 17.32 -6.18 10.88
C LEU A 6 15.86 -6.04 11.31
N TRP A 7 14.97 -5.72 10.39
CA TRP A 7 13.53 -5.66 10.60
C TRP A 7 12.81 -6.58 9.59
N PRO A 8 11.76 -7.39 9.95
CA PRO A 8 11.15 -7.51 11.27
C PRO A 8 12.08 -8.14 12.31
N ILE A 9 11.90 -7.73 13.56
CA ILE A 9 12.75 -8.16 14.68
C ILE A 9 12.30 -9.54 15.15
N LEU A 10 13.26 -10.45 15.37
CA LEU A 10 13.01 -11.70 16.08
C LEU A 10 12.69 -11.41 17.55
N LEU A 11 11.52 -11.84 17.98
CA LEU A 11 11.03 -11.64 19.35
C LEU A 11 11.21 -12.88 20.24
N SER A 12 11.27 -14.06 19.64
CA SER A 12 11.50 -15.30 20.39
C SER A 12 12.96 -15.54 20.72
N ASP A 13 13.20 -16.11 21.89
CA ASP A 13 14.50 -16.59 22.34
C ASP A 13 14.94 -17.86 21.57
N ALA A 14 16.15 -18.34 21.86
CA ALA A 14 16.70 -19.52 21.22
C ALA A 14 15.88 -20.81 21.45
N ASN A 15 15.13 -20.89 22.57
CA ASN A 15 14.22 -22.00 22.88
C ASN A 15 12.82 -21.83 22.24
N GLY A 16 12.59 -20.74 21.48
CA GLY A 16 11.31 -20.43 20.82
C GLY A 16 10.29 -19.73 21.71
N GLU A 17 10.63 -19.41 22.95
CA GLU A 17 9.76 -18.67 23.85
C GLU A 17 9.81 -17.16 23.59
N PHE A 18 8.68 -16.48 23.83
CA PHE A 18 8.58 -15.02 23.81
C PHE A 18 7.51 -14.55 24.78
N VAL A 19 7.52 -13.26 25.10
CA VAL A 19 6.47 -12.65 25.94
C VAL A 19 5.36 -12.10 25.05
N ASP A 20 4.13 -12.60 25.25
CA ASP A 20 2.95 -12.14 24.52
C ASP A 20 2.44 -10.75 24.98
N ALA A 21 1.40 -10.24 24.35
CA ALA A 21 0.80 -8.95 24.69
C ALA A 21 0.17 -8.91 26.11
N ASN A 22 -0.07 -10.05 26.72
CA ASN A 22 -0.63 -10.18 28.08
C ASN A 22 0.47 -10.35 29.14
N GLY A 23 1.75 -10.37 28.74
CA GLY A 23 2.88 -10.59 29.63
C GLY A 23 3.18 -12.05 29.94
N ASN A 24 2.56 -12.99 29.23
CA ASN A 24 2.82 -14.42 29.44
C ASN A 24 3.99 -14.90 28.58
N THR A 25 4.83 -15.77 29.13
CA THR A 25 5.83 -16.51 28.34
C THR A 25 5.13 -17.64 27.60
N VAL A 26 5.23 -17.61 26.28
CA VAL A 26 4.57 -18.58 25.38
C VAL A 26 5.52 -19.08 24.31
N ASN A 27 5.26 -20.28 23.77
CA ASN A 27 5.94 -20.85 22.62
C ASN A 27 4.89 -21.29 21.61
N LYS A 28 4.98 -20.80 20.37
CA LYS A 28 4.03 -21.09 19.29
C LYS A 28 4.51 -22.17 18.33
N GLY A 29 5.69 -22.74 18.57
CA GLY A 29 6.29 -23.77 17.71
C GLY A 29 6.96 -23.22 16.44
N PHE A 30 7.12 -21.91 16.34
CA PHE A 30 7.85 -21.21 15.28
C PHE A 30 8.52 -19.94 15.83
N ARG A 31 9.50 -19.38 15.10
CA ARG A 31 10.17 -18.13 15.52
C ARG A 31 9.20 -16.96 15.38
N TYR A 32 8.99 -16.26 16.45
CA TYR A 32 8.02 -15.17 16.49
C TYR A 32 8.69 -13.82 16.17
N TYR A 33 8.16 -13.14 15.16
CA TYR A 33 8.71 -11.88 14.65
C TYR A 33 7.76 -10.70 14.93
N SER A 34 8.32 -9.49 15.01
CA SER A 34 7.54 -8.25 14.99
C SER A 34 6.81 -8.07 13.66
N ASN A 35 5.86 -7.13 13.59
CA ASN A 35 5.25 -6.77 12.31
C ASN A 35 6.30 -6.13 11.40
N PRO A 36 6.34 -6.46 10.10
CA PRO A 36 7.07 -5.68 9.11
C PRO A 36 6.57 -4.23 9.02
N SER A 37 7.43 -3.34 8.58
CA SER A 37 7.03 -1.99 8.13
C SER A 37 6.41 -2.12 6.73
N PHE A 38 5.20 -2.68 6.66
CA PHE A 38 4.60 -3.14 5.40
C PHE A 38 4.65 -2.08 4.30
N TRP A 39 4.29 -0.84 4.59
CA TRP A 39 4.28 0.25 3.61
C TRP A 39 5.66 0.51 2.99
N ASP A 40 6.71 0.35 3.78
CA ASP A 40 8.10 0.50 3.32
C ASP A 40 8.62 -0.76 2.63
N ASP A 41 8.30 -1.93 3.18
CA ASP A 41 9.00 -3.19 2.93
C ASP A 41 8.40 -4.04 1.80
N TYR A 42 7.10 -3.87 1.48
CA TYR A 42 6.40 -4.78 0.57
C TYR A 42 6.91 -4.75 -0.86
N ARG A 43 7.44 -3.60 -1.30
CA ARG A 43 7.84 -3.37 -2.70
C ARG A 43 9.05 -4.22 -3.14
N ASN A 44 9.94 -4.49 -2.21
CA ASN A 44 11.20 -5.18 -2.52
C ASN A 44 11.69 -6.10 -1.39
N LYS A 45 11.82 -5.61 -0.16
CA LYS A 45 12.46 -6.32 0.94
C LYS A 45 11.73 -7.61 1.32
N LEU A 46 10.41 -7.60 1.44
CA LEU A 46 9.64 -8.81 1.77
C LEU A 46 9.64 -9.82 0.64
N ILE A 47 9.72 -9.37 -0.61
CA ILE A 47 9.90 -10.25 -1.78
C ILE A 47 11.27 -10.93 -1.69
N LEU A 48 12.33 -10.14 -1.48
CA LEU A 48 13.69 -10.65 -1.36
C LEU A 48 13.83 -11.59 -0.15
N LEU A 49 13.20 -11.27 0.99
CA LEU A 49 13.16 -12.16 2.15
C LEU A 49 12.61 -13.55 1.78
N GLY A 50 11.49 -13.59 1.06
CA GLY A 50 10.91 -14.86 0.59
C GLY A 50 11.83 -15.66 -0.34
N MET A 51 12.69 -14.96 -1.11
CA MET A 51 13.64 -15.61 -2.03
C MET A 51 14.88 -16.17 -1.32
N ILE A 52 15.43 -15.44 -0.35
CA ILE A 52 16.70 -15.79 0.30
C ILE A 52 16.54 -16.55 1.63
N SER A 53 15.39 -16.40 2.27
CA SER A 53 15.08 -17.02 3.58
C SER A 53 13.60 -17.34 3.71
N PRO A 54 13.08 -18.31 2.92
CA PRO A 54 11.65 -18.64 2.91
C PRO A 54 11.12 -19.10 4.27
N ASP A 55 11.97 -19.75 5.10
CA ASP A 55 11.59 -20.13 6.46
C ASP A 55 11.30 -18.91 7.34
N VAL A 56 12.12 -17.83 7.21
CA VAL A 56 11.90 -16.59 7.94
C VAL A 56 10.62 -15.91 7.43
N ALA A 57 10.41 -15.87 6.11
CA ALA A 57 9.18 -15.32 5.54
C ALA A 57 7.94 -16.08 6.05
N THR A 58 8.01 -17.40 6.13
CA THR A 58 6.98 -18.28 6.69
C THR A 58 6.68 -17.92 8.16
N ASP A 59 7.71 -17.83 8.99
CA ASP A 59 7.57 -17.52 10.41
C ASP A 59 7.03 -16.08 10.63
N VAL A 60 7.41 -15.13 9.77
CA VAL A 60 6.83 -13.77 9.78
C VAL A 60 5.33 -13.82 9.45
N ILE A 61 4.91 -14.57 8.42
CA ILE A 61 3.50 -14.74 8.07
C ILE A 61 2.73 -15.40 9.22
N LYS A 62 3.26 -16.47 9.82
CA LYS A 62 2.66 -17.10 11.02
C LYS A 62 2.50 -16.08 12.16
N SER A 63 3.51 -15.24 12.40
CA SER A 63 3.51 -14.24 13.47
C SER A 63 2.45 -13.16 13.26
N ILE A 64 2.32 -12.63 12.04
CA ILE A 64 1.31 -11.59 11.76
C ILE A 64 -0.11 -12.16 11.77
N THR A 65 -0.28 -13.40 11.31
CA THR A 65 -1.57 -14.11 11.35
C THR A 65 -2.01 -14.38 12.79
N ASP A 66 -1.09 -14.86 13.64
CA ASP A 66 -1.37 -15.08 15.07
C ASP A 66 -1.80 -13.78 15.77
N ARG A 67 -1.10 -12.67 15.52
CA ARG A 67 -1.50 -11.36 16.06
C ARG A 67 -2.83 -10.88 15.48
N GLY A 68 -3.05 -11.11 14.18
CA GLY A 68 -4.30 -10.75 13.53
C GLY A 68 -5.53 -11.39 14.16
N LYS A 69 -5.42 -12.63 14.62
CA LYS A 69 -6.49 -13.36 15.30
C LYS A 69 -6.97 -12.67 16.59
N ILE A 70 -6.12 -11.86 17.24
CA ILE A 70 -6.48 -11.11 18.45
C ILE A 70 -7.43 -9.94 18.14
N GLY A 71 -7.14 -9.20 17.06
CA GLY A 71 -7.90 -8.01 16.67
C GLY A 71 -8.96 -8.25 15.60
N GLY A 72 -8.94 -9.43 14.97
CA GLY A 72 -9.83 -9.77 13.85
C GLY A 72 -9.42 -9.18 12.50
N PHE A 73 -8.25 -8.55 12.42
CA PHE A 73 -7.71 -7.93 11.21
C PHE A 73 -6.27 -8.36 10.97
N MET A 74 -5.89 -8.55 9.72
CA MET A 74 -4.48 -8.68 9.36
C MET A 74 -3.74 -7.39 9.73
N PRO A 75 -2.54 -7.47 10.36
CA PRO A 75 -1.80 -6.28 10.70
C PRO A 75 -1.51 -5.38 9.50
N THR A 76 -1.68 -4.08 9.68
CA THR A 76 -1.34 -3.03 8.71
C THR A 76 -0.19 -2.18 9.26
N PHE A 77 0.40 -1.36 8.43
CA PHE A 77 1.38 -0.37 8.85
C PHE A 77 1.31 0.88 7.99
N PHE A 78 1.14 2.03 8.63
CA PHE A 78 1.16 3.38 8.08
C PHE A 78 0.02 3.64 7.09
N HIS A 79 0.15 3.27 5.83
CA HIS A 79 -0.89 3.34 4.81
C HIS A 79 -1.02 2.01 4.07
N GLY A 80 -2.12 1.83 3.37
CA GLY A 80 -2.42 0.59 2.67
C GLY A 80 -2.69 -0.60 3.59
N ASP A 81 -2.71 -1.77 2.98
CA ASP A 81 -2.89 -3.08 3.63
C ASP A 81 -1.94 -4.10 3.00
N HIS A 82 -0.67 -3.72 2.92
CA HIS A 82 0.34 -4.44 2.15
C HIS A 82 0.78 -5.79 2.74
N ALA A 83 0.22 -6.19 3.90
CA ALA A 83 0.26 -7.58 4.32
C ALA A 83 -0.40 -8.50 3.28
N SER A 84 -1.43 -8.01 2.57
CA SER A 84 -2.09 -8.71 1.47
C SER A 84 -1.10 -9.11 0.37
N THR A 85 -0.26 -8.18 -0.05
CA THR A 85 0.75 -8.40 -1.09
C THR A 85 1.84 -9.35 -0.64
N PHE A 86 2.25 -9.28 0.63
CA PHE A 86 3.26 -10.16 1.19
C PHE A 86 2.76 -11.61 1.34
N VAL A 87 1.60 -11.79 1.94
CA VAL A 87 0.98 -13.12 2.15
C VAL A 87 0.67 -13.77 0.81
N THR A 88 -0.08 -13.08 -0.05
CA THR A 88 -0.47 -13.60 -1.37
C THR A 88 0.75 -13.87 -2.23
N GLY A 89 1.66 -12.91 -2.33
CA GLY A 89 2.86 -13.07 -3.13
C GLY A 89 3.77 -14.21 -2.63
N SER A 90 3.85 -14.44 -1.33
CA SER A 90 4.57 -15.58 -0.75
C SER A 90 3.89 -16.90 -1.10
N TYR A 91 2.56 -16.98 -0.94
CA TYR A 91 1.77 -18.16 -1.28
C TYR A 91 1.92 -18.54 -2.76
N LEU A 92 1.78 -17.58 -3.67
CA LEU A 92 1.91 -17.81 -5.11
C LEU A 92 3.33 -18.25 -5.52
N ARG A 93 4.36 -17.84 -4.78
CA ARG A 93 5.74 -18.28 -4.98
C ARG A 93 6.09 -19.61 -4.29
N GLY A 94 5.10 -20.29 -3.70
CA GLY A 94 5.26 -21.63 -3.12
C GLY A 94 5.59 -21.66 -1.63
N ILE A 95 5.61 -20.54 -0.93
CA ILE A 95 5.72 -20.49 0.53
C ILE A 95 4.33 -20.77 1.12
N ARG A 96 4.06 -22.01 1.53
CA ARG A 96 2.71 -22.47 1.90
C ARG A 96 2.61 -23.09 3.29
N ASP A 97 3.70 -23.15 4.06
CA ASP A 97 3.72 -23.76 5.40
C ASP A 97 3.20 -22.77 6.46
N PHE A 98 1.97 -22.29 6.26
CA PHE A 98 1.23 -21.46 7.22
C PHE A 98 -0.29 -21.70 7.07
N ASP A 99 -1.06 -21.25 8.06
CA ASP A 99 -2.52 -21.32 8.04
C ASP A 99 -3.06 -20.28 7.04
N VAL A 100 -3.11 -20.68 5.75
CA VAL A 100 -3.54 -19.78 4.68
C VAL A 100 -5.00 -19.36 4.83
N GLN A 101 -5.86 -20.25 5.35
CA GLN A 101 -7.28 -19.96 5.54
C GLN A 101 -7.46 -18.84 6.60
N ALA A 102 -6.80 -18.96 7.74
CA ALA A 102 -6.85 -17.92 8.76
C ALA A 102 -6.24 -16.58 8.28
N ALA A 103 -5.14 -16.64 7.53
CA ALA A 103 -4.56 -15.43 6.94
C ALA A 103 -5.52 -14.76 5.94
N TYR A 104 -6.17 -15.55 5.09
CA TYR A 104 -7.14 -15.08 4.11
C TYR A 104 -8.37 -14.45 4.76
N GLU A 105 -8.94 -15.07 5.79
CA GLU A 105 -10.08 -14.52 6.55
C GLU A 105 -9.76 -13.14 7.15
N LEU A 106 -8.56 -12.97 7.69
CA LEU A 106 -8.10 -11.67 8.22
C LEU A 106 -7.94 -10.62 7.11
N LEU A 107 -7.45 -11.02 5.93
CA LEU A 107 -7.36 -10.14 4.77
C LEU A 107 -8.74 -9.75 4.23
N LEU A 108 -9.71 -10.68 4.23
CA LEU A 108 -11.09 -10.35 3.89
C LEU A 108 -11.71 -9.38 4.88
N ASN A 109 -11.44 -9.53 6.18
CA ASN A 109 -11.88 -8.55 7.16
C ASN A 109 -11.29 -7.17 6.89
N ASN A 110 -10.01 -7.07 6.56
CA ASN A 110 -9.41 -5.80 6.12
C ASN A 110 -10.11 -5.23 4.90
N ALA A 111 -10.48 -6.08 3.94
CA ALA A 111 -11.06 -5.65 2.66
C ALA A 111 -12.55 -5.25 2.74
N PHE A 112 -13.31 -5.76 3.73
CA PHE A 112 -14.76 -5.59 3.76
C PHE A 112 -15.31 -4.99 5.05
N VAL A 113 -14.54 -4.96 6.14
CA VAL A 113 -15.00 -4.49 7.44
C VAL A 113 -14.30 -3.17 7.80
N GLU A 114 -15.07 -2.16 8.19
CA GLU A 114 -14.51 -0.88 8.61
C GLU A 114 -13.62 -1.05 9.83
N GLY A 115 -12.34 -0.74 9.65
CA GLY A 115 -11.36 -0.78 10.71
C GLY A 115 -11.34 0.49 11.54
N SER A 116 -10.90 0.39 12.80
CA SER A 116 -10.69 1.56 13.66
C SER A 116 -9.52 2.42 13.18
N GLY A 117 -8.60 1.84 12.40
CA GLY A 117 -7.34 2.45 12.00
C GLY A 117 -6.46 2.88 13.16
N LYS A 118 -6.70 2.34 14.36
CA LYS A 118 -5.91 2.59 15.56
C LYS A 118 -4.85 1.51 15.70
N GLY A 119 -3.61 1.90 15.40
CA GLY A 119 -2.48 0.99 15.47
C GLY A 119 -2.50 -0.10 14.38
N PRO A 120 -1.50 -0.97 14.39
CA PRO A 120 -1.27 -1.95 13.31
C PRO A 120 -2.32 -3.06 13.21
N MET A 121 -3.19 -3.20 14.21
CA MET A 121 -4.24 -4.23 14.27
C MET A 121 -5.63 -3.64 13.99
N GLY A 122 -5.70 -2.41 13.51
CA GLY A 122 -6.95 -1.66 13.41
C GLY A 122 -7.71 -1.83 12.08
N GLY A 123 -7.22 -2.63 11.14
CA GLY A 123 -7.82 -2.78 9.82
C GLY A 123 -7.74 -1.51 8.94
N ARG A 124 -8.38 -1.54 7.78
CA ARG A 124 -8.45 -0.39 6.87
C ARG A 124 -9.43 0.65 7.38
N ARG A 125 -9.06 1.95 7.27
CA ARG A 125 -9.96 3.07 7.54
C ARG A 125 -10.68 3.48 6.26
N PHE A 126 -11.89 4.00 6.41
CA PHE A 126 -12.71 4.51 5.30
C PHE A 126 -13.05 3.44 4.25
N ILE A 127 -12.98 2.16 4.61
CA ILE A 127 -13.24 1.05 3.68
C ILE A 127 -14.72 1.05 3.23
N LYS A 128 -15.62 1.45 4.12
CA LYS A 128 -17.06 1.55 3.81
C LYS A 128 -17.30 2.60 2.74
N GLU A 129 -16.74 3.80 2.90
CA GLU A 129 -16.84 4.86 1.89
C GLU A 129 -16.19 4.41 0.56
N TYR A 130 -15.01 3.78 0.61
CA TYR A 130 -14.34 3.24 -0.55
C TYR A 130 -15.19 2.19 -1.30
N MET A 131 -15.87 1.29 -0.58
CA MET A 131 -16.77 0.29 -1.20
C MET A 131 -18.02 0.91 -1.81
N GLU A 132 -18.57 1.94 -1.19
CA GLU A 132 -19.83 2.56 -1.62
C GLU A 132 -19.66 3.42 -2.88
N GLN A 133 -18.58 4.19 -2.99
CA GLN A 133 -18.41 5.17 -4.07
C GLN A 133 -17.21 4.92 -4.99
N GLY A 134 -16.33 3.97 -4.64
CA GLY A 134 -15.14 3.62 -5.44
C GLY A 134 -13.89 4.47 -5.15
N TRP A 135 -13.98 5.46 -4.27
CA TRP A 135 -12.81 6.24 -3.79
C TRP A 135 -13.03 6.71 -2.36
N ILE A 136 -11.96 7.10 -1.70
CA ILE A 136 -12.02 7.80 -0.42
C ILE A 136 -12.03 9.30 -0.72
N SER A 137 -13.03 10.02 -0.20
CA SER A 137 -13.10 11.47 -0.41
C SER A 137 -12.15 12.21 0.52
N GLU A 138 -11.61 13.33 0.04
CA GLU A 138 -10.96 14.30 0.90
C GLU A 138 -11.97 15.20 1.60
N ASP A 139 -11.54 15.80 2.71
CA ASP A 139 -12.27 16.88 3.33
C ASP A 139 -11.97 18.19 2.58
N ASP A 140 -12.92 19.12 2.56
CA ASP A 140 -12.70 20.48 2.05
C ASP A 140 -11.83 21.24 3.06
N ILE A 141 -10.51 21.23 2.81
CA ILE A 141 -9.53 21.78 3.75
C ILE A 141 -8.88 23.02 3.16
N THR A 142 -9.21 24.18 3.73
CA THR A 142 -8.55 25.44 3.39
C THR A 142 -7.18 25.61 4.06
N ASN A 143 -6.99 24.96 5.22
CA ASN A 143 -5.72 24.93 5.95
C ASN A 143 -5.31 23.47 6.19
N PRO A 144 -4.51 22.87 5.31
CA PRO A 144 -4.07 21.48 5.44
C PRO A 144 -3.23 21.29 6.70
N LYS A 145 -3.44 20.14 7.36
CA LYS A 145 -2.74 19.74 8.57
C LYS A 145 -1.48 18.98 8.23
N LEU A 146 -0.65 18.76 9.25
CA LEU A 146 0.50 17.88 9.12
C LEU A 146 0.05 16.46 8.67
N GLU A 147 0.90 15.81 7.95
CA GLU A 147 0.70 14.49 7.36
C GLU A 147 0.14 13.44 8.32
N THR A 148 0.64 13.42 9.56
CA THR A 148 0.22 12.45 10.58
C THR A 148 -1.27 12.47 10.90
N VAL A 149 -1.95 13.55 10.59
CA VAL A 149 -3.40 13.73 10.79
C VAL A 149 -4.16 13.88 9.49
N ALA A 150 -3.46 13.96 8.36
CA ALA A 150 -4.07 14.06 7.04
C ALA A 150 -4.73 12.74 6.64
N LYS A 151 -5.84 12.83 5.91
CA LYS A 151 -6.59 11.66 5.42
C LYS A 151 -5.80 10.92 4.33
N ALA A 152 -5.11 11.65 3.46
CA ALA A 152 -4.35 11.15 2.31
C ALA A 152 -5.20 10.20 1.45
N ALA A 153 -6.36 10.67 1.03
CA ALA A 153 -7.39 9.85 0.41
C ALA A 153 -6.98 9.33 -0.97
N VAL A 154 -6.19 10.10 -1.73
CA VAL A 154 -5.63 9.64 -3.01
C VAL A 154 -4.74 8.44 -2.79
N THR A 155 -3.75 8.55 -1.90
CA THR A 155 -2.82 7.45 -1.58
C THR A 155 -3.58 6.21 -1.10
N LYS A 156 -4.53 6.38 -0.15
CA LYS A 156 -5.31 5.22 0.34
C LYS A 156 -6.13 4.54 -0.76
N THR A 157 -6.78 5.31 -1.62
CA THR A 157 -7.59 4.74 -2.70
C THR A 157 -6.72 3.93 -3.67
N GLN A 158 -5.56 4.47 -4.07
CA GLN A 158 -4.63 3.78 -4.94
C GLN A 158 -4.08 2.49 -4.30
N GLU A 159 -3.65 2.58 -3.04
CA GLU A 159 -3.08 1.43 -2.33
C GLU A 159 -4.14 0.37 -2.05
N TYR A 160 -5.36 0.74 -1.65
CA TYR A 160 -6.43 -0.23 -1.45
C TYR A 160 -6.84 -0.95 -2.74
N ALA A 161 -6.81 -0.27 -3.89
CA ALA A 161 -7.05 -0.92 -5.19
C ALA A 161 -5.97 -1.99 -5.48
N TYR A 162 -4.73 -1.71 -5.17
CA TYR A 162 -3.63 -2.67 -5.31
C TYR A 162 -3.70 -3.81 -4.29
N ASP A 163 -4.04 -3.52 -3.04
CA ASP A 163 -4.20 -4.52 -1.98
C ASP A 163 -5.41 -5.45 -2.25
N ASP A 164 -6.49 -4.90 -2.82
CA ASP A 164 -7.65 -5.69 -3.26
C ASP A 164 -7.27 -6.64 -4.40
N TYR A 165 -6.43 -6.20 -5.34
CA TYR A 165 -5.89 -7.07 -6.38
C TYR A 165 -5.10 -8.24 -5.79
N ALA A 166 -4.22 -7.97 -4.83
CA ALA A 166 -3.46 -9.01 -4.17
C ALA A 166 -4.39 -10.00 -3.45
N THR A 167 -5.36 -9.52 -2.68
CA THR A 167 -6.33 -10.38 -1.97
C THR A 167 -7.22 -11.16 -2.95
N ALA A 168 -7.60 -10.56 -4.09
CA ALA A 168 -8.34 -11.25 -5.15
C ALA A 168 -7.56 -12.43 -5.73
N LEU A 169 -6.27 -12.27 -5.97
CA LEU A 169 -5.44 -13.38 -6.46
C LEU A 169 -5.40 -14.56 -5.46
N LEU A 170 -5.36 -14.27 -4.16
CA LEU A 170 -5.44 -15.33 -3.15
C LEU A 170 -6.82 -15.97 -3.12
N ALA A 171 -7.90 -15.18 -3.22
CA ALA A 171 -9.27 -15.71 -3.34
C ALA A 171 -9.39 -16.70 -4.52
N LYS A 172 -8.85 -16.32 -5.68
CA LYS A 172 -8.82 -17.17 -6.88
C LYS A 172 -8.11 -18.49 -6.63
N GLU A 173 -6.93 -18.47 -6.02
CA GLU A 173 -6.14 -19.65 -5.70
C GLU A 173 -6.86 -20.60 -4.70
N LEU A 174 -7.64 -20.02 -3.78
CA LEU A 174 -8.42 -20.77 -2.79
C LEU A 174 -9.80 -21.21 -3.31
N GLY A 175 -10.17 -20.85 -4.54
CA GLY A 175 -11.45 -21.21 -5.17
C GLY A 175 -12.65 -20.36 -4.71
N ASP A 176 -12.41 -19.21 -4.05
CA ASP A 176 -13.44 -18.27 -3.63
C ASP A 176 -13.77 -17.29 -4.77
N SER A 177 -14.56 -17.75 -5.71
CA SER A 177 -14.95 -16.97 -6.90
C SER A 177 -15.76 -15.72 -6.55
N GLU A 178 -16.57 -15.77 -5.49
CA GLU A 178 -17.43 -14.65 -5.09
C GLU A 178 -16.58 -13.46 -4.61
N ASN A 179 -15.65 -13.68 -3.69
CA ASN A 179 -14.77 -12.64 -3.20
C ASN A 179 -13.76 -12.20 -4.26
N TYR A 180 -13.29 -13.12 -5.12
CA TYR A 180 -12.48 -12.77 -6.27
C TYR A 180 -13.15 -11.72 -7.16
N GLU A 181 -14.40 -11.94 -7.57
CA GLU A 181 -15.13 -11.01 -8.42
C GLU A 181 -15.39 -9.66 -7.73
N LYS A 182 -15.77 -9.68 -6.45
CA LYS A 182 -16.00 -8.45 -5.67
C LYS A 182 -14.74 -7.60 -5.55
N LEU A 183 -13.61 -8.23 -5.25
CA LEU A 183 -12.33 -7.55 -5.08
C LEU A 183 -11.82 -7.02 -6.43
N MET A 184 -11.88 -7.83 -7.49
CA MET A 184 -11.44 -7.42 -8.83
C MET A 184 -12.17 -6.19 -9.35
N LYS A 185 -13.46 -6.02 -9.04
CA LYS A 185 -14.20 -4.79 -9.40
C LYS A 185 -13.61 -3.52 -8.76
N ARG A 186 -12.99 -3.64 -7.59
CA ARG A 186 -12.42 -2.50 -6.86
C ARG A 186 -10.98 -2.19 -7.28
N THR A 187 -10.33 -3.08 -8.02
CA THR A 187 -8.97 -2.81 -8.52
C THR A 187 -8.92 -1.61 -9.45
N ASP A 188 -10.04 -1.24 -10.07
CA ASP A 188 -10.19 -0.07 -10.93
C ASP A 188 -10.44 1.24 -10.17
N SER A 189 -10.57 1.20 -8.85
CA SER A 189 -10.92 2.36 -8.01
C SER A 189 -9.96 3.54 -8.18
N TYR A 190 -8.68 3.29 -8.46
CA TYR A 190 -7.70 4.35 -8.72
C TYR A 190 -8.11 5.23 -9.92
N LYS A 191 -8.85 4.70 -10.89
CA LYS A 191 -9.29 5.42 -12.10
C LYS A 191 -10.25 6.57 -11.77
N HIS A 192 -11.00 6.46 -10.65
CA HIS A 192 -11.89 7.54 -10.18
C HIS A 192 -11.12 8.79 -9.74
N LEU A 193 -9.84 8.67 -9.45
CA LEU A 193 -8.99 9.78 -9.02
C LEU A 193 -8.25 10.46 -10.17
N PHE A 194 -8.27 9.87 -11.37
CA PHE A 194 -7.61 10.46 -12.52
C PHE A 194 -8.41 11.66 -13.05
N ASP A 195 -7.82 12.84 -12.98
CA ASP A 195 -8.36 14.06 -13.57
C ASP A 195 -7.81 14.24 -15.00
N PRO A 196 -8.61 13.98 -16.04
CA PRO A 196 -8.13 14.06 -17.42
C PRO A 196 -7.74 15.49 -17.84
N SER A 197 -8.23 16.52 -17.16
CA SER A 197 -7.89 17.91 -17.48
C SER A 197 -6.47 18.29 -17.04
N THR A 198 -5.99 17.68 -15.96
CA THR A 198 -4.64 17.91 -15.40
C THR A 198 -3.69 16.74 -15.64
N GLN A 199 -4.23 15.56 -15.95
CA GLN A 199 -3.51 14.29 -16.07
C GLN A 199 -2.75 13.90 -14.80
N PHE A 200 -3.39 14.11 -13.63
CA PHE A 200 -2.90 13.69 -12.33
C PHE A 200 -3.95 12.87 -11.58
N MET A 201 -3.49 12.02 -10.68
CA MET A 201 -4.33 11.51 -9.60
C MET A 201 -4.61 12.65 -8.64
N ARG A 202 -5.88 13.03 -8.49
CA ARG A 202 -6.31 14.22 -7.74
C ARG A 202 -7.38 13.86 -6.72
N GLY A 203 -7.37 14.54 -5.59
CA GLY A 203 -8.38 14.36 -4.54
C GLY A 203 -9.76 14.83 -4.98
N ARG A 204 -10.78 14.08 -4.55
CA ARG A 204 -12.19 14.41 -4.77
C ARG A 204 -12.88 14.61 -3.43
N LEU A 205 -13.84 15.54 -3.39
CA LEU A 205 -14.79 15.68 -2.30
C LEU A 205 -15.87 14.58 -2.38
N LYS A 206 -16.67 14.47 -1.33
CA LYS A 206 -17.73 13.46 -1.24
C LYS A 206 -18.78 13.57 -2.34
N ASP A 207 -19.03 14.78 -2.85
CA ASP A 207 -19.94 15.03 -3.98
C ASP A 207 -19.34 14.71 -5.35
N GLY A 208 -18.08 14.27 -5.38
CA GLY A 208 -17.33 13.92 -6.57
C GLY A 208 -16.63 15.09 -7.26
N THR A 209 -16.73 16.31 -6.75
CA THR A 209 -15.99 17.45 -7.29
C THR A 209 -14.50 17.36 -6.95
N TRP A 210 -13.65 17.95 -7.79
CA TRP A 210 -12.23 17.98 -7.58
C TRP A 210 -11.82 19.03 -6.55
N ILE A 211 -10.88 18.68 -5.67
CA ILE A 211 -10.29 19.67 -4.74
C ILE A 211 -9.64 20.79 -5.52
N THR A 212 -9.95 22.03 -5.14
CA THR A 212 -9.46 23.24 -5.76
C THR A 212 -9.05 24.26 -4.68
N PRO A 213 -7.92 24.98 -4.83
CA PRO A 213 -6.97 24.94 -5.94
C PRO A 213 -6.12 23.64 -5.94
N PHE A 214 -5.54 23.29 -7.10
CA PHE A 214 -4.69 22.14 -7.26
C PHE A 214 -3.31 22.53 -7.78
N ASP A 215 -2.29 22.24 -7.00
CA ASP A 215 -0.88 22.34 -7.38
C ASP A 215 -0.20 20.99 -7.22
N PRO A 216 0.16 20.30 -8.32
CA PRO A 216 0.77 18.98 -8.28
C PRO A 216 2.17 18.95 -7.66
N LYS A 217 2.83 20.11 -7.46
CA LYS A 217 4.12 20.21 -6.79
C LYS A 217 4.00 20.26 -5.26
N ARG A 218 2.81 20.53 -4.73
CA ARG A 218 2.60 20.72 -3.30
C ARG A 218 2.91 19.42 -2.53
N PRO A 219 3.77 19.47 -1.50
CA PRO A 219 4.27 18.25 -0.87
C PRO A 219 3.30 17.64 0.15
N PHE A 220 3.63 16.45 0.59
CA PHE A 220 2.84 15.46 1.31
C PHE A 220 2.17 15.91 2.61
N TYR A 221 2.72 16.84 3.35
CA TYR A 221 2.15 17.29 4.63
C TYR A 221 0.96 18.24 4.47
N GLU A 222 0.55 18.48 3.27
CA GLU A 222 -0.63 19.28 2.99
C GLU A 222 -1.91 18.44 3.11
N TYR A 223 -2.20 17.58 2.14
CA TYR A 223 -3.29 16.61 2.08
C TYR A 223 -3.24 15.84 0.74
N MET A 224 -4.18 14.95 0.50
CA MET A 224 -4.30 14.09 -0.69
C MET A 224 -3.26 12.98 -0.75
N TYR A 225 -2.00 13.27 -0.56
CA TYR A 225 -0.90 12.34 -0.78
C TYR A 225 -0.15 12.04 0.50
N ARG A 226 0.30 10.79 0.65
CA ARG A 226 1.17 10.39 1.76
C ARG A 226 2.62 10.42 1.33
N GLU A 227 3.43 11.25 2.01
CA GLU A 227 4.86 11.43 1.73
C GLU A 227 5.18 11.65 0.25
N ALA A 228 4.32 12.35 -0.45
CA ALA A 228 4.42 12.56 -1.89
C ALA A 228 3.75 13.88 -2.28
N ASN A 229 3.95 14.28 -3.51
CA ASN A 229 3.15 15.27 -4.19
C ASN A 229 2.39 14.63 -5.37
N GLY A 230 1.64 15.41 -6.12
CA GLY A 230 0.88 14.91 -7.27
C GLY A 230 1.75 14.24 -8.33
N TRP A 231 2.97 14.72 -8.54
CA TRP A 231 3.92 14.11 -9.48
C TRP A 231 4.36 12.73 -9.05
N GLN A 232 4.71 12.56 -7.77
CA GLN A 232 5.23 11.30 -7.23
C GLN A 232 4.14 10.25 -7.07
N SER A 233 2.92 10.68 -6.67
CA SER A 233 1.81 9.77 -6.40
C SER A 233 1.07 9.32 -7.66
N THR A 234 1.09 10.11 -8.74
CA THR A 234 0.27 9.82 -9.94
C THR A 234 0.60 8.48 -10.58
N PHE A 235 1.86 8.08 -10.59
CA PHE A 235 2.32 6.88 -11.32
C PHE A 235 2.20 5.57 -10.52
N PHE A 236 1.26 5.50 -9.57
CA PHE A 236 1.06 4.31 -8.77
C PHE A 236 -0.22 3.55 -9.16
N ALA A 237 -0.07 2.58 -10.06
CA ALA A 237 -1.06 1.54 -10.36
C ALA A 237 -0.33 0.26 -10.81
N PRO A 238 0.52 -0.36 -9.93
CA PRO A 238 1.41 -1.44 -10.32
C PRO A 238 0.67 -2.72 -10.78
N HIS A 239 -0.58 -2.88 -10.39
CA HIS A 239 -1.42 -4.02 -10.75
C HIS A 239 -2.11 -3.88 -12.12
N ASP A 240 -2.19 -2.65 -12.66
CA ASP A 240 -2.89 -2.35 -13.92
C ASP A 240 -2.13 -1.28 -14.72
N SER A 241 -0.86 -1.52 -15.02
CA SER A 241 -0.02 -0.55 -15.73
C SER A 241 -0.58 -0.19 -17.10
N GLU A 242 -1.13 -1.15 -17.85
CA GLU A 242 -1.73 -0.90 -19.15
C GLU A 242 -3.02 -0.09 -19.05
N GLY A 243 -3.91 -0.43 -18.11
CA GLY A 243 -5.13 0.33 -17.85
C GLY A 243 -4.85 1.76 -17.39
N PHE A 244 -3.79 1.94 -16.60
CA PHE A 244 -3.36 3.28 -16.18
C PHE A 244 -2.86 4.11 -17.36
N ILE A 245 -2.02 3.55 -18.23
CA ILE A 245 -1.53 4.22 -19.44
C ILE A 245 -2.71 4.59 -20.36
N ALA A 246 -3.71 3.73 -20.45
CA ALA A 246 -4.89 3.96 -21.27
C ALA A 246 -5.77 5.15 -20.81
N LEU A 247 -5.56 5.69 -19.61
CA LEU A 247 -6.22 6.93 -19.15
C LEU A 247 -5.68 8.18 -19.86
N TYR A 248 -4.50 8.09 -20.47
CA TYR A 248 -3.88 9.18 -21.23
C TYR A 248 -4.32 9.13 -22.69
N PRO A 249 -4.27 10.26 -23.42
CA PRO A 249 -4.69 10.31 -24.83
C PRO A 249 -3.90 9.39 -25.77
N SER A 250 -2.69 9.03 -25.38
CA SER A 250 -1.83 8.07 -26.09
C SER A 250 -0.68 7.61 -25.20
N LYS A 251 -0.02 6.48 -25.56
CA LYS A 251 1.22 6.04 -24.93
C LYS A 251 2.28 7.15 -24.93
N LYS A 252 2.40 7.90 -26.04
CA LYS A 252 3.36 9.02 -26.14
C LYS A 252 3.00 10.18 -25.19
N ALA A 253 1.72 10.46 -24.97
CA ALA A 253 1.30 11.46 -23.99
C ALA A 253 1.66 11.03 -22.56
N PHE A 254 1.48 9.75 -22.23
CA PHE A 254 1.90 9.18 -20.96
C PHE A 254 3.43 9.24 -20.79
N GLU A 255 4.21 8.81 -21.79
CA GLU A 255 5.67 8.87 -21.78
C GLU A 255 6.16 10.30 -21.54
N ASN A 256 5.63 11.29 -22.26
CA ASN A 256 5.97 12.70 -22.05
C ASN A 256 5.63 13.19 -20.63
N LYS A 257 4.53 12.68 -20.05
CA LYS A 257 4.17 12.98 -18.66
C LYS A 257 5.16 12.35 -17.69
N LEU A 258 5.57 11.11 -17.94
CA LEU A 258 6.57 10.40 -17.15
C LEU A 258 7.94 11.07 -17.24
N ASP A 259 8.37 11.50 -18.45
CA ASP A 259 9.60 12.29 -18.63
C ASP A 259 9.57 13.57 -17.79
N SER A 260 8.41 14.24 -17.76
CA SER A 260 8.23 15.47 -16.98
C SER A 260 8.45 15.26 -15.49
N LEU A 261 8.16 14.08 -14.94
CA LEU A 261 8.47 13.73 -13.54
C LEU A 261 9.96 13.89 -13.23
N PHE A 262 10.84 13.54 -14.19
CA PHE A 262 12.29 13.58 -13.99
C PHE A 262 12.93 14.92 -14.44
N MET A 263 12.23 15.70 -15.26
CA MET A 263 12.75 16.93 -15.84
C MET A 263 12.30 18.21 -15.13
N ILE A 264 11.11 18.24 -14.54
CA ILE A 264 10.60 19.41 -13.85
C ILE A 264 11.31 19.59 -12.51
N PRO A 265 12.03 20.71 -12.28
CA PRO A 265 12.81 20.89 -11.07
C PRO A 265 11.94 20.89 -9.82
N TRP A 266 12.47 20.35 -8.72
CA TRP A 266 11.93 20.57 -7.39
C TRP A 266 12.27 21.99 -6.98
N ASP A 267 11.26 22.83 -6.83
CA ASP A 267 11.40 24.25 -6.48
C ASP A 267 10.26 24.72 -5.58
N GLY A 268 10.57 25.67 -4.73
CA GLY A 268 9.58 26.46 -4.00
C GLY A 268 8.94 25.83 -2.75
N TYR A 269 9.12 24.52 -2.50
CA TYR A 269 8.55 23.84 -1.34
C TYR A 269 9.60 23.17 -0.48
N GLU A 270 9.45 23.27 0.84
CA GLU A 270 10.16 22.43 1.79
C GLU A 270 9.53 21.02 1.79
N ALA A 271 10.35 19.99 1.86
CA ALA A 271 9.93 18.62 1.95
C ALA A 271 10.64 17.92 3.10
N HIS A 272 9.95 17.79 4.24
CA HIS A 272 10.49 17.07 5.38
C HIS A 272 10.75 15.60 4.99
N ASN A 273 11.89 15.08 5.37
CA ASN A 273 12.32 13.70 5.13
C ASN A 273 12.51 13.30 3.65
N LEU A 274 12.26 14.17 2.68
CA LEU A 274 12.50 13.92 1.28
C LEU A 274 13.80 14.59 0.83
N THR A 275 14.66 13.81 0.20
CA THR A 275 15.95 14.26 -0.35
C THR A 275 16.27 13.53 -1.64
N THR A 276 17.32 13.98 -2.33
CA THR A 276 17.82 13.28 -3.52
C THR A 276 16.80 13.31 -4.66
N PHE A 277 16.37 14.53 -5.01
CA PHE A 277 15.44 14.75 -6.10
C PHE A 277 16.12 14.66 -7.47
N ILE A 278 15.44 14.01 -8.41
CA ILE A 278 15.71 14.06 -9.86
C ILE A 278 14.43 14.62 -10.49
N GLY A 279 14.42 15.91 -10.76
CA GLY A 279 13.17 16.60 -11.08
C GLY A 279 12.20 16.56 -9.90
N GLN A 280 10.97 16.13 -10.13
CA GLN A 280 9.97 15.89 -9.09
C GLN A 280 10.05 14.48 -8.48
N TYR A 281 10.81 13.57 -9.11
CA TYR A 281 11.04 12.22 -8.58
C TYR A 281 11.97 12.27 -7.36
N CYS A 282 11.61 11.53 -6.31
CA CYS A 282 12.42 11.37 -5.10
C CYS A 282 12.81 9.89 -4.94
N HIS A 283 14.07 9.55 -5.23
CA HIS A 283 14.55 8.17 -5.11
C HIS A 283 14.66 7.71 -3.64
N GLY A 284 14.87 8.64 -2.72
CA GLY A 284 14.90 8.36 -1.28
C GLY A 284 13.54 8.05 -0.66
N ASN A 285 12.43 8.11 -1.43
CA ASN A 285 11.08 7.86 -0.94
C ASN A 285 10.40 6.72 -1.71
N GLN A 286 9.86 5.74 -0.99
CA GLN A 286 9.34 4.49 -1.51
C GLN A 286 8.17 4.64 -2.50
N PRO A 287 7.19 5.56 -2.33
CA PRO A 287 6.06 5.69 -3.25
C PRO A 287 6.43 5.85 -4.72
N GLY A 288 7.57 6.48 -4.99
CA GLY A 288 8.05 6.72 -6.35
C GLY A 288 8.73 5.52 -7.03
N HIS A 289 9.09 4.47 -6.30
CA HIS A 289 9.95 3.40 -6.82
C HIS A 289 9.37 2.64 -8.01
N SER A 290 8.05 2.52 -8.12
CA SER A 290 7.40 1.87 -9.26
C SER A 290 7.42 2.72 -10.54
N SER A 291 7.54 4.04 -10.43
CA SER A 291 7.38 4.98 -11.55
C SER A 291 8.42 4.75 -12.65
N ILE A 292 9.67 4.47 -12.30
CA ILE A 292 10.75 4.24 -13.27
C ILE A 292 10.51 3.00 -14.15
N TYR A 293 9.78 2.02 -13.64
CA TYR A 293 9.48 0.79 -14.41
C TYR A 293 8.33 0.97 -15.39
N MET A 294 7.60 2.08 -15.33
CA MET A 294 6.51 2.35 -16.26
C MET A 294 6.99 2.55 -17.71
N TYR A 295 8.27 2.86 -17.90
CA TYR A 295 8.87 2.92 -19.24
C TYR A 295 8.81 1.58 -19.99
N TYR A 296 8.82 0.44 -19.29
CA TYR A 296 8.67 -0.88 -19.90
C TYR A 296 7.35 -1.11 -20.65
N PHE A 297 6.33 -0.30 -20.35
CA PHE A 297 5.00 -0.45 -20.92
C PHE A 297 4.72 0.52 -22.08
N VAL A 298 5.65 1.43 -22.37
CA VAL A 298 5.48 2.46 -23.41
C VAL A 298 6.42 2.31 -24.61
N ASP A 299 7.46 1.49 -24.47
CA ASP A 299 8.38 1.12 -25.55
C ASP A 299 7.71 0.24 -26.64
#